data_c436c139ce423aff050ae7776b6d61cc
#
_entry.id   c436c139ce423aff050ae7776b6d61cc
#
_cell.length_a   1.000
_cell.length_b   1.000
_cell.length_c   1.000
_cell.angle_alpha   90.00
_cell.angle_beta   90.00
_cell.angle_gamma   90.00
#
_symmetry.space_group_name_H-M   'P 1'
#
loop_
_entity.id
_entity.type
_entity.pdbx_description
1 polymer ?
#
loop_
_entity_poly.entity_id
_entity_poly.type
_entity_poly.pdbx_seq_one_letter_code
_entity_poly.pdbx_strand_id
1 'polypeptide(L)'
;MRAGVEILRNYAKLRKNRADIERPGGTEKSGKDAEAMTKILFVCHGNICRSPMAEFVMKDLVKKAGLASQIHIESAATSREELGNPVYPPARRKLAEHGINCSGHAARQLTSRDYDEYDLLIGMDSANLRDMHRICGGDYAGKMSLLMDHTAHPGNVADP
;
A
#
# COMPACT_ATOMS: atom_id res chain seq x y z
N MET A 1 9.54 7.19 7.44
CA MET A 1 8.87 8.46 7.06
C MET A 1 9.14 8.90 5.61
N ARG A 2 10.38 8.87 5.11
CA ARG A 2 10.71 9.37 3.76
C ARG A 2 10.00 8.64 2.62
N ALA A 3 9.90 7.30 2.67
CA ALA A 3 9.21 6.51 1.64
C ALA A 3 7.71 6.86 1.51
N GLY A 4 7.01 7.03 2.63
CA GLY A 4 5.60 7.40 2.63
C GLY A 4 5.36 8.79 2.01
N VAL A 5 6.24 9.75 2.28
CA VAL A 5 6.17 11.09 1.68
C VAL A 5 6.39 11.00 0.16
N GLU A 6 7.31 10.15 -0.30
CA GLU A 6 7.56 9.98 -1.73
C GLU A 6 6.41 9.27 -2.45
N ILE A 7 5.79 8.27 -1.80
CA ILE A 7 4.56 7.64 -2.31
C ILE A 7 3.46 8.70 -2.46
N LEU A 8 3.29 9.59 -1.49
CA LEU A 8 2.31 10.70 -1.57
C LEU A 8 2.63 11.68 -2.71
N ARG A 9 3.92 11.99 -2.93
CA ARG A 9 4.34 12.84 -4.07
C ARG A 9 4.06 12.16 -5.41
N ASN A 10 4.33 10.87 -5.50
CA ASN A 10 4.06 10.08 -6.72
C ASN A 10 2.56 9.88 -6.95
N TYR A 11 1.75 9.89 -5.91
CA TYR A 11 0.30 9.87 -6.01
C TYR A 11 -0.26 11.00 -6.88
N ALA A 12 0.25 12.22 -6.72
CA ALA A 12 -0.16 13.36 -7.54
C ALA A 12 0.17 13.15 -9.04
N LYS A 13 1.29 12.46 -9.35
CA LYS A 13 1.67 12.10 -10.73
C LYS A 13 0.78 11.00 -11.29
N LEU A 14 0.45 9.98 -10.48
CA LEU A 14 -0.45 8.88 -10.88
C LEU A 14 -1.86 9.40 -11.19
N ARG A 15 -2.38 10.35 -10.41
CA ARG A 15 -3.67 11.00 -10.69
C ARG A 15 -3.66 11.74 -12.02
N LYS A 16 -2.59 12.47 -12.30
CA LYS A 16 -2.47 13.24 -13.55
C LYS A 16 -2.46 12.30 -14.77
N ASN A 17 -1.70 11.22 -14.71
CA ASN A 17 -1.63 10.23 -15.79
C ASN A 17 -2.97 9.49 -16.00
N ARG A 18 -3.73 9.22 -14.93
CA ARG A 18 -5.04 8.57 -15.02
C ARG A 18 -6.08 9.50 -15.68
N ALA A 19 -6.07 10.78 -15.36
CA ALA A 19 -6.93 11.79 -15.98
C ALA A 19 -6.62 11.98 -17.47
N ASP A 20 -5.36 11.77 -17.88
CA ASP A 20 -4.94 11.88 -19.28
C ASP A 20 -5.27 10.63 -20.12
N ILE A 21 -5.42 9.44 -19.48
CA ILE A 21 -5.77 8.18 -20.16
C ILE A 21 -7.29 8.04 -20.37
N GLU A 22 -8.11 8.64 -19.50
CA GLU A 22 -9.58 8.56 -19.56
C GLU A 22 -10.23 9.57 -20.52
N ARG A 23 -9.47 10.32 -21.35
CA ARG A 23 -9.98 11.22 -22.37
C ARG A 23 -9.65 10.80 -23.80
N PRO A 24 -10.48 9.94 -24.42
CA PRO A 24 -10.78 10.11 -25.83
C PRO A 24 -12.26 10.48 -26.00
N GLY A 25 -12.51 11.75 -26.27
CA GLY A 25 -13.70 12.17 -27.01
C GLY A 25 -15.04 12.21 -26.30
N GLY A 26 -15.43 13.39 -25.82
CA GLY A 26 -16.80 13.86 -25.97
C GLY A 26 -17.82 13.51 -24.90
N THR A 27 -18.27 14.52 -24.28
CA THR A 27 -19.57 14.98 -23.72
C THR A 27 -19.48 15.34 -22.23
N GLU A 28 -19.69 16.62 -21.99
CA GLU A 28 -19.97 17.18 -20.68
C GLU A 28 -21.16 16.45 -20.03
N LYS A 29 -20.92 15.80 -18.89
CA LYS A 29 -21.97 15.51 -17.94
C LYS A 29 -21.62 16.19 -16.63
N SER A 30 -22.38 17.24 -16.33
CA SER A 30 -22.46 17.86 -15.01
C SER A 30 -22.89 16.79 -13.98
N GLY A 31 -22.00 16.44 -13.10
CA GLY A 31 -22.24 15.58 -11.95
C GLY A 31 -20.96 15.59 -11.15
N LYS A 32 -21.04 15.92 -9.85
CA LYS A 32 -19.91 15.85 -8.91
C LYS A 32 -19.18 14.53 -9.14
N ASP A 33 -18.06 14.57 -9.86
CA ASP A 33 -17.16 13.44 -10.02
C ASP A 33 -16.65 13.10 -8.63
N ALA A 34 -17.19 12.04 -8.03
CA ALA A 34 -16.57 11.41 -6.87
C ALA A 34 -15.19 10.96 -7.33
N GLU A 35 -14.15 11.70 -6.96
CA GLU A 35 -12.78 11.39 -7.32
C GLU A 35 -12.49 9.95 -6.90
N ALA A 36 -12.12 9.10 -7.88
CA ALA A 36 -11.85 7.69 -7.64
C ALA A 36 -10.76 7.55 -6.57
N MET A 37 -11.06 6.85 -5.48
CA MET A 37 -10.14 6.60 -4.37
C MET A 37 -8.95 5.77 -4.86
N THR A 38 -7.73 6.22 -4.57
CA THR A 38 -6.53 5.43 -4.83
C THR A 38 -6.34 4.40 -3.72
N LYS A 39 -6.13 3.14 -4.10
CA LYS A 39 -5.97 2.02 -3.17
C LYS A 39 -4.54 1.50 -3.18
N ILE A 40 -3.92 1.47 -2.00
CA ILE A 40 -2.53 1.01 -1.79
C ILE A 40 -2.54 -0.20 -0.86
N LEU A 41 -1.86 -1.27 -1.26
CA LEU A 41 -1.69 -2.48 -0.46
C LEU A 41 -0.21 -2.71 -0.17
N PHE A 42 0.15 -2.70 1.11
CA PHE A 42 1.49 -3.08 1.55
C PHE A 42 1.56 -4.59 1.82
N VAL A 43 2.61 -5.24 1.35
CA VAL A 43 2.74 -6.70 1.43
C VAL A 43 4.09 -7.10 2.03
N CYS A 44 4.06 -8.00 3.01
CA CYS A 44 5.25 -8.67 3.52
C CYS A 44 4.97 -10.18 3.72
N HIS A 45 5.89 -10.93 4.31
CA HIS A 45 5.72 -12.38 4.49
C HIS A 45 4.52 -12.72 5.39
N GLY A 46 4.51 -12.22 6.63
CA GLY A 46 3.52 -12.61 7.66
C GLY A 46 2.39 -11.62 7.91
N ASN A 47 2.49 -10.39 7.44
CA ASN A 47 1.53 -9.30 7.72
C ASN A 47 1.35 -8.98 9.21
N ILE A 48 2.39 -9.14 10.01
CA ILE A 48 2.39 -8.78 11.43
C ILE A 48 3.42 -7.71 11.82
N CYS A 49 4.43 -7.44 10.99
CA CYS A 49 5.49 -6.49 11.30
C CYS A 49 5.63 -5.40 10.21
N ARG A 50 6.37 -5.67 9.14
CA ARG A 50 6.76 -4.67 8.12
C ARG A 50 5.58 -4.05 7.40
N SER A 51 4.68 -4.86 6.84
CA SER A 51 3.55 -4.35 6.07
C SER A 51 2.51 -3.62 6.92
N PRO A 52 2.12 -4.08 8.13
CA PRO A 52 1.22 -3.29 8.96
C PRO A 52 1.88 -2.01 9.50
N MET A 53 3.19 -2.01 9.79
CA MET A 53 3.88 -0.77 10.13
C MET A 53 3.80 0.25 8.98
N ALA A 54 4.05 -0.17 7.75
CA ALA A 54 3.91 0.69 6.58
C ALA A 54 2.46 1.18 6.40
N GLU A 55 1.47 0.32 6.57
CA GLU A 55 0.05 0.65 6.51
C GLU A 55 -0.31 1.76 7.51
N PHE A 56 -0.02 1.56 8.80
CA PHE A 56 -0.44 2.49 9.83
C PHE A 56 0.33 3.81 9.80
N VAL A 57 1.62 3.79 9.47
CA VAL A 57 2.40 5.01 9.23
C VAL A 57 1.85 5.79 8.04
N MET A 58 1.52 5.12 6.95
CA MET A 58 0.96 5.77 5.76
C MET A 58 -0.43 6.34 6.03
N LYS A 59 -1.28 5.62 6.78
CA LYS A 59 -2.59 6.13 7.22
C LYS A 59 -2.47 7.41 8.05
N ASP A 60 -1.50 7.47 8.96
CA ASP A 60 -1.22 8.67 9.75
C ASP A 60 -0.76 9.84 8.87
N LEU A 61 0.16 9.60 7.93
CA LEU A 61 0.62 10.62 6.98
C LEU A 61 -0.50 11.15 6.09
N VAL A 62 -1.33 10.27 5.57
CA VAL A 62 -2.49 10.60 4.71
C VAL A 62 -3.52 11.42 5.48
N LYS A 63 -3.79 11.06 6.74
CA LYS A 63 -4.67 11.82 7.62
C LYS A 63 -4.14 13.23 7.88
N LYS A 64 -2.86 13.36 8.23
CA LYS A 64 -2.19 14.65 8.46
C LYS A 64 -2.15 15.53 7.20
N ALA A 65 -2.10 14.93 6.02
CA ALA A 65 -2.13 15.62 4.74
C ALA A 65 -3.55 16.00 4.28
N GLY A 66 -4.61 15.62 5.01
CA GLY A 66 -6.00 15.86 4.63
C GLY A 66 -6.49 15.00 3.44
N LEU A 67 -5.84 13.85 3.17
CA LEU A 67 -6.11 12.99 2.01
C LEU A 67 -6.84 11.69 2.37
N ALA A 68 -7.34 11.54 3.59
CA ALA A 68 -7.96 10.30 4.07
C ALA A 68 -9.17 9.85 3.26
N SER A 69 -9.91 10.76 2.64
CA SER A 69 -11.03 10.44 1.75
C SER A 69 -10.62 10.05 0.33
N GLN A 70 -9.35 10.22 -0.03
CA GLN A 70 -8.83 10.01 -1.39
C GLN A 70 -7.90 8.80 -1.50
N ILE A 71 -7.35 8.31 -0.38
CA ILE A 71 -6.37 7.22 -0.37
C ILE A 71 -6.81 6.17 0.64
N HIS A 72 -7.08 4.96 0.16
CA HIS A 72 -7.36 3.78 0.97
C HIS A 72 -6.11 2.92 1.10
N ILE A 73 -5.77 2.51 2.31
CA ILE A 73 -4.53 1.79 2.60
C ILE A 73 -4.85 0.56 3.43
N GLU A 74 -4.31 -0.58 3.00
CA GLU A 74 -4.34 -1.84 3.75
C GLU A 74 -3.01 -2.58 3.63
N SER A 75 -2.93 -3.73 4.29
CA SER A 75 -1.79 -4.63 4.20
C SER A 75 -2.21 -6.09 4.13
N ALA A 76 -1.31 -6.94 3.60
CA ALA A 76 -1.53 -8.37 3.45
C ALA A 76 -0.21 -9.16 3.57
N ALA A 77 -0.32 -10.48 3.73
CA ALA A 77 0.78 -11.43 3.79
C ALA A 77 0.93 -12.21 2.48
N THR A 78 2.16 -12.59 2.13
CA THR A 78 2.38 -13.62 1.11
C THR A 78 2.21 -15.03 1.65
N SER A 79 2.39 -15.23 2.98
CA SER A 79 2.23 -16.53 3.64
C SER A 79 0.90 -16.66 4.39
N ARG A 80 0.66 -17.84 4.93
CA ARG A 80 -0.52 -18.15 5.76
C ARG A 80 -0.14 -18.39 7.23
N GLU A 81 1.11 -18.19 7.60
CA GLU A 81 1.64 -18.60 8.91
C GLU A 81 1.05 -17.80 10.07
N GLU A 82 0.73 -16.53 9.83
CA GLU A 82 0.29 -15.58 10.85
C GLU A 82 -1.18 -15.13 10.70
N LEU A 83 -1.99 -15.85 9.92
CA LEU A 83 -3.38 -15.46 9.68
C LEU A 83 -4.17 -15.20 10.96
N GLY A 84 -4.82 -14.04 11.02
CA GLY A 84 -5.62 -13.60 12.17
C GLY A 84 -4.81 -12.96 13.29
N ASN A 85 -3.49 -13.02 13.27
CA ASN A 85 -2.65 -12.48 14.33
C ASN A 85 -2.60 -10.93 14.28
N PRO A 86 -2.50 -10.28 15.46
CA PRO A 86 -2.33 -8.83 15.56
C PRO A 86 -0.92 -8.40 15.15
N VAL A 87 -0.70 -7.10 15.13
CA VAL A 87 0.65 -6.54 14.92
C VAL A 87 1.63 -7.08 15.97
N TYR A 88 2.78 -7.54 15.52
CA TYR A 88 3.89 -8.03 16.34
C TYR A 88 4.21 -7.04 17.48
N PRO A 89 4.33 -7.49 18.75
CA PRO A 89 4.39 -6.61 19.90
C PRO A 89 5.48 -5.52 19.83
N PRO A 90 6.73 -5.80 19.39
CA PRO A 90 7.74 -4.75 19.23
C PRO A 90 7.35 -3.68 18.19
N ALA A 91 6.75 -4.09 17.07
CA ALA A 91 6.26 -3.15 16.05
C ALA A 91 5.11 -2.30 16.57
N ARG A 92 4.19 -2.89 17.33
CA ARG A 92 3.08 -2.18 17.98
C ARG A 92 3.60 -1.13 18.99
N ARG A 93 4.60 -1.48 19.81
CA ARG A 93 5.24 -0.53 20.74
C ARG A 93 5.86 0.63 19.98
N LYS A 94 6.55 0.34 18.87
CA LYS A 94 7.19 1.38 18.05
C LYS A 94 6.18 2.34 17.42
N LEU A 95 5.06 1.83 16.93
CA LEU A 95 3.96 2.67 16.44
C LEU A 95 3.37 3.53 17.55
N ALA A 96 3.17 2.96 18.76
CA ALA A 96 2.63 3.67 19.90
C ALA A 96 3.55 4.82 20.38
N GLU A 97 4.88 4.66 20.30
CA GLU A 97 5.85 5.74 20.57
C GLU A 97 5.62 6.97 19.68
N HIS A 98 5.05 6.78 18.51
CA HIS A 98 4.70 7.85 17.56
C HIS A 98 3.22 8.23 17.59
N GLY A 99 2.46 7.80 18.62
CA GLY A 99 1.04 8.08 18.75
C GLY A 99 0.15 7.37 17.74
N ILE A 100 0.64 6.31 17.09
CA ILE A 100 -0.09 5.56 16.09
C ILE A 100 -0.72 4.31 16.72
N ASN A 101 -2.04 4.24 16.69
CA ASN A 101 -2.80 3.08 17.14
C ASN A 101 -3.02 2.09 15.99
N CYS A 102 -2.61 0.84 16.20
CA CYS A 102 -2.79 -0.26 15.25
C CYS A 102 -3.72 -1.37 15.80
N SER A 103 -4.54 -1.07 16.78
CA SER A 103 -5.53 -2.00 17.30
C SER A 103 -6.54 -2.39 16.23
N GLY A 104 -7.05 -3.63 16.29
CA GLY A 104 -7.98 -4.16 15.30
C GLY A 104 -7.32 -4.75 14.05
N HIS A 105 -6.00 -4.64 13.89
CA HIS A 105 -5.30 -5.34 12.81
C HIS A 105 -5.35 -6.86 13.03
N ALA A 106 -5.65 -7.58 11.96
CA ALA A 106 -5.57 -9.04 11.88
C ALA A 106 -4.91 -9.40 10.54
N ALA A 107 -3.82 -10.17 10.60
CA ALA A 107 -3.10 -10.58 9.40
C ALA A 107 -3.99 -11.35 8.44
N ARG A 108 -3.96 -10.98 7.16
CA ARG A 108 -4.68 -11.64 6.07
C ARG A 108 -3.74 -12.00 4.92
N GLN A 109 -4.09 -12.99 4.14
CA GLN A 109 -3.31 -13.35 2.97
C GLN A 109 -3.67 -12.49 1.76
N LEU A 110 -2.66 -12.16 0.95
CA LEU A 110 -2.79 -11.62 -0.40
C LEU A 110 -3.54 -12.61 -1.30
N THR A 111 -4.45 -12.11 -2.10
CA THR A 111 -5.19 -12.88 -3.10
C THR A 111 -5.03 -12.28 -4.50
N SER A 112 -5.35 -13.06 -5.54
CA SER A 112 -5.35 -12.54 -6.92
C SER A 112 -6.34 -11.39 -7.14
N ARG A 113 -7.44 -11.35 -6.37
CA ARG A 113 -8.41 -10.25 -6.43
C ARG A 113 -7.83 -8.93 -5.94
N ASP A 114 -6.89 -8.96 -5.00
CA ASP A 114 -6.21 -7.74 -4.53
C ASP A 114 -5.49 -7.03 -5.68
N TYR A 115 -4.97 -7.78 -6.66
CA TYR A 115 -4.34 -7.19 -7.84
C TYR A 115 -5.31 -6.34 -8.66
N ASP A 116 -6.55 -6.80 -8.80
CA ASP A 116 -7.58 -6.06 -9.54
C ASP A 116 -8.11 -4.86 -8.72
N GLU A 117 -8.23 -5.01 -7.41
CA GLU A 117 -8.82 -4.00 -6.52
C GLU A 117 -7.88 -2.85 -6.17
N TYR A 118 -6.58 -3.11 -6.05
CA TYR A 118 -5.60 -2.11 -5.63
C TYR A 118 -4.87 -1.50 -6.81
N ASP A 119 -4.54 -0.22 -6.69
CA ASP A 119 -3.79 0.53 -7.71
C ASP A 119 -2.28 0.32 -7.56
N LEU A 120 -1.80 0.16 -6.33
CA LEU A 120 -0.41 -0.12 -6.01
C LEU A 120 -0.31 -1.28 -5.02
N LEU A 121 0.57 -2.23 -5.30
CA LEU A 121 0.95 -3.32 -4.41
C LEU A 121 2.44 -3.18 -4.10
N ILE A 122 2.77 -2.91 -2.84
CA ILE A 122 4.12 -2.54 -2.42
C ILE A 122 4.68 -3.60 -1.47
N GLY A 123 5.66 -4.36 -1.94
CA GLY A 123 6.40 -5.37 -1.16
C GLY A 123 7.55 -4.77 -0.36
N MET A 124 8.04 -5.51 0.63
CA MET A 124 9.13 -5.08 1.50
C MET A 124 10.50 -5.55 0.99
N ASP A 125 10.55 -6.71 0.38
CA ASP A 125 11.77 -7.30 -0.15
C ASP A 125 11.53 -8.09 -1.44
N SER A 126 12.60 -8.51 -2.10
CA SER A 126 12.54 -9.24 -3.36
C SER A 126 11.86 -10.61 -3.24
N ALA A 127 11.89 -11.25 -2.07
CA ALA A 127 11.15 -12.49 -1.83
C ALA A 127 9.64 -12.21 -1.82
N ASN A 128 9.21 -11.15 -1.14
CA ASN A 128 7.81 -10.71 -1.18
C ASN A 128 7.36 -10.42 -2.62
N LEU A 129 8.17 -9.71 -3.39
CA LEU A 129 7.83 -9.37 -4.77
C LEU A 129 7.65 -10.62 -5.65
N ARG A 130 8.56 -11.62 -5.55
CA ARG A 130 8.41 -12.91 -6.26
C ARG A 130 7.11 -13.62 -5.89
N ASP A 131 6.79 -13.68 -4.58
CA ASP A 131 5.55 -14.31 -4.11
C ASP A 131 4.30 -13.55 -4.53
N MET A 132 4.34 -12.22 -4.54
CA MET A 132 3.27 -11.38 -5.08
C MET A 132 3.00 -11.71 -6.54
N HIS A 133 4.04 -11.79 -7.37
CA HIS A 133 3.90 -12.20 -8.79
C HIS A 133 3.27 -13.59 -8.92
N ARG A 134 3.71 -14.55 -8.11
CA ARG A 134 3.18 -15.92 -8.12
C ARG A 134 1.71 -15.97 -7.71
N ILE A 135 1.33 -15.27 -6.64
CA ILE A 135 -0.04 -15.28 -6.10
C ILE A 135 -1.01 -14.56 -7.05
N CYS A 136 -0.59 -13.44 -7.62
CA CYS A 136 -1.43 -12.60 -8.47
C CYS A 136 -1.39 -13.00 -9.96
N GLY A 137 -0.56 -13.96 -10.35
CA GLY A 137 -0.43 -14.38 -11.75
C GLY A 137 0.39 -13.44 -12.63
N GLY A 138 1.27 -12.62 -12.02
CA GLY A 138 2.12 -11.66 -12.72
C GLY A 138 1.79 -10.20 -12.38
N ASP A 139 2.45 -9.27 -13.05
CA ASP A 139 2.25 -7.82 -12.90
C ASP A 139 2.02 -7.15 -14.27
N TYR A 140 0.94 -7.57 -14.96
CA TYR A 140 0.61 -7.12 -16.31
C TYR A 140 0.28 -5.62 -16.40
N ALA A 141 -0.14 -4.99 -15.31
CA ALA A 141 -0.48 -3.57 -15.26
C ALA A 141 0.61 -2.69 -14.61
N GLY A 142 1.75 -3.27 -14.23
CA GLY A 142 2.85 -2.53 -13.60
C GLY A 142 2.52 -1.92 -12.24
N LYS A 143 1.74 -2.62 -11.42
CA LYS A 143 1.27 -2.15 -10.10
C LYS A 143 2.21 -2.50 -8.94
N MET A 144 3.14 -3.45 -9.12
CA MET A 144 3.99 -3.99 -8.08
C MET A 144 5.34 -3.27 -8.02
N SER A 145 5.77 -2.94 -6.81
CA SER A 145 7.08 -2.33 -6.53
C SER A 145 7.55 -2.70 -5.13
N LEU A 146 8.81 -2.38 -4.81
CA LEU A 146 9.33 -2.44 -3.46
C LEU A 146 9.16 -1.09 -2.76
N LEU A 147 8.98 -1.11 -1.43
CA LEU A 147 8.86 0.11 -0.64
C LEU A 147 10.07 1.03 -0.84
N MET A 148 11.28 0.46 -0.87
CA MET A 148 12.51 1.22 -1.02
C MET A 148 12.71 1.79 -2.43
N ASP A 149 12.00 1.30 -3.46
CA ASP A 149 12.01 1.90 -4.80
C ASP A 149 11.43 3.34 -4.80
N HIS A 150 10.63 3.68 -3.77
CA HIS A 150 10.09 5.01 -3.54
C HIS A 150 11.03 5.89 -2.70
N THR A 151 12.31 5.58 -2.62
CA THR A 151 13.33 6.33 -1.87
C THR A 151 14.55 6.59 -2.75
N ALA A 152 15.49 7.41 -2.25
CA ALA A 152 16.78 7.62 -2.91
C ALA A 152 17.71 6.39 -2.83
N HIS A 153 17.35 5.39 -2.04
CA HIS A 153 18.15 4.18 -1.79
C HIS A 153 17.32 2.92 -2.03
N PRO A 154 17.14 2.49 -3.31
CA PRO A 154 16.41 1.27 -3.63
C PRO A 154 17.00 0.04 -2.93
N GLY A 155 16.17 -0.94 -2.64
CA GLY A 155 16.61 -2.17 -1.99
C GLY A 155 15.51 -2.84 -1.17
N ASN A 156 15.93 -3.72 -0.28
CA ASN A 156 15.03 -4.47 0.59
C ASN A 156 14.88 -3.79 1.96
N VAL A 157 13.69 -3.90 2.55
CA VAL A 157 13.49 -3.67 3.98
C VAL A 157 13.84 -4.96 4.70
N ALA A 158 14.83 -4.91 5.59
CA ALA A 158 15.24 -6.08 6.36
C ALA A 158 14.08 -6.65 7.19
N ASP A 159 14.02 -7.97 7.26
CA ASP A 159 13.09 -8.65 8.17
C ASP A 159 13.70 -8.60 9.59
N PRO A 160 12.94 -8.07 10.55
CA PRO A 160 13.44 -7.95 11.93
C PRO A 160 13.55 -9.29 12.66
#